data_ef99053068732de951ec04ae1cc3de02
#
_entry.id   ef99053068732de951ec04ae1cc3de02
#
_cell.length_a   1.000
_cell.length_b   1.000
_cell.length_c   1.000
_cell.angle_alpha   90.00
_cell.angle_beta   90.00
_cell.angle_gamma   90.00
#
_symmetry.space_group_name_H-M   'P 1'
#
loop_
_entity.id
_entity.type
_entity.pdbx_description
1 polymer ?
#
loop_
_entity_poly.entity_id
_entity_poly.type
_entity_poly.pdbx_seq_one_letter_code
_entity_poly.pdbx_strand_id
1 'polypeptide(L)'
;MATDNIYDAMRESHERQRSLCRKLVRAKPGTQDRISIFKQLHVELEAHAAAEERFLYAPALMDDAGLKSSRHALHEHHEIEELVEDLHKADA
;
A
#
# COMPACT_ATOMS: atom_id res chain seq x y z
N MET A 1 -3.96 -21.47 9.94
CA MET A 1 -5.25 -20.90 10.31
C MET A 1 -5.43 -19.53 9.71
N ALA A 2 -6.61 -19.26 9.19
CA ALA A 2 -6.85 -17.98 8.59
C ALA A 2 -6.78 -16.85 9.62
N THR A 3 -6.31 -15.70 9.18
CA THR A 3 -6.29 -14.49 9.99
C THR A 3 -7.71 -13.99 10.19
N ASP A 4 -8.11 -13.79 11.43
CA ASP A 4 -9.49 -13.45 11.76
C ASP A 4 -9.71 -11.96 12.03
N ASN A 5 -8.66 -11.12 11.95
CA ASN A 5 -8.82 -9.71 12.22
C ASN A 5 -8.04 -8.85 11.23
N ILE A 6 -8.47 -7.59 11.13
CA ILE A 6 -7.92 -6.63 10.19
C ILE A 6 -6.44 -6.32 10.46
N TYR A 7 -6.03 -6.33 11.73
CA TYR A 7 -4.64 -6.00 12.07
C TYR A 7 -3.66 -7.04 11.56
N ASP A 8 -4.02 -8.33 11.69
CA ASP A 8 -3.18 -9.41 11.17
C ASP A 8 -3.14 -9.37 9.64
N ALA A 9 -4.28 -9.12 9.00
CA ALA A 9 -4.35 -8.97 7.55
C ALA A 9 -3.46 -7.82 7.07
N MET A 10 -3.46 -6.69 7.80
CA MET A 10 -2.61 -5.55 7.48
C MET A 10 -1.13 -5.88 7.63
N ARG A 11 -0.75 -6.61 8.67
CA ARG A 11 0.64 -7.04 8.86
C ARG A 11 1.11 -7.96 7.73
N GLU A 12 0.27 -8.89 7.31
CA GLU A 12 0.57 -9.77 6.17
C GLU A 12 0.75 -8.97 4.89
N SER A 13 -0.11 -7.99 4.67
CA SER A 13 0.00 -7.10 3.51
C SER A 13 1.30 -6.30 3.54
N HIS A 14 1.70 -5.78 4.71
CA HIS A 14 2.97 -5.07 4.85
C HIS A 14 4.15 -5.97 4.49
N GLU A 15 4.12 -7.24 4.88
CA GLU A 15 5.18 -8.18 4.53
C GLU A 15 5.24 -8.44 3.02
N ARG A 16 4.08 -8.59 2.37
CA ARG A 16 4.02 -8.72 0.91
C ARG A 16 4.58 -7.48 0.23
N GLN A 17 4.22 -6.29 0.72
CA GLN A 17 4.72 -5.03 0.18
C GLN A 17 6.24 -4.95 0.29
N ARG A 18 6.80 -5.28 1.46
CA ARG A 18 8.25 -5.27 1.66
C ARG A 18 8.96 -6.24 0.73
N SER A 19 8.41 -7.44 0.58
CA SER A 19 8.96 -8.45 -0.33
C SER A 19 8.95 -7.97 -1.78
N LEU A 20 7.83 -7.40 -2.22
CA LEU A 20 7.69 -6.89 -3.58
C LEU A 20 8.62 -5.69 -3.83
N CYS A 21 8.79 -4.81 -2.84
CA CYS A 21 9.73 -3.70 -2.95
C CYS A 21 11.17 -4.20 -3.11
N ARG A 22 11.58 -5.20 -2.34
CA ARG A 22 12.92 -5.78 -2.45
C ARG A 22 13.15 -6.39 -3.84
N LYS A 23 12.15 -7.09 -4.36
CA LYS A 23 12.22 -7.69 -5.70
C LYS A 23 12.29 -6.62 -6.79
N LEU A 24 11.50 -5.56 -6.63
CA LEU A 24 11.47 -4.45 -7.59
C LEU A 24 12.83 -3.76 -7.70
N VAL A 25 13.46 -3.50 -6.55
CA VAL A 25 14.78 -2.85 -6.52
C VAL A 25 15.84 -3.69 -7.23
N ARG A 26 15.73 -5.01 -7.16
CA ARG A 26 16.68 -5.94 -7.79
C ARG A 26 16.41 -6.19 -9.26
N ALA A 27 15.19 -5.95 -9.73
CA ALA A 27 14.81 -6.22 -11.11
C ALA A 27 15.40 -5.17 -12.05
N LYS A 28 15.84 -5.62 -13.22
CA LYS A 28 16.39 -4.70 -14.22
C LYS A 28 15.29 -3.86 -14.85
N PRO A 29 15.50 -2.54 -15.00
CA PRO A 29 14.56 -1.68 -15.71
C PRO A 29 14.25 -2.20 -17.11
N GLY A 30 13.00 -2.09 -17.53
CA GLY A 30 12.58 -2.49 -18.87
C GLY A 30 12.32 -3.97 -19.07
N THR A 31 12.47 -4.79 -18.03
CA THR A 31 12.21 -6.23 -18.15
C THR A 31 10.77 -6.56 -17.81
N GLN A 32 10.29 -7.69 -18.32
CA GLN A 32 8.95 -8.19 -18.00
C GLN A 32 8.82 -8.52 -16.51
N ASP A 33 9.88 -9.02 -15.90
CA ASP A 33 9.91 -9.29 -14.46
C ASP A 33 9.63 -8.02 -13.67
N ARG A 34 10.29 -6.92 -14.02
CA ARG A 34 10.08 -5.66 -13.33
C ARG A 34 8.65 -5.14 -13.50
N ILE A 35 8.11 -5.24 -14.71
CA ILE A 35 6.74 -4.85 -15.00
C ILE A 35 5.75 -5.67 -14.16
N SER A 36 5.95 -6.99 -14.10
CA SER A 36 5.09 -7.88 -13.33
C SER A 36 5.14 -7.58 -11.83
N ILE A 37 6.35 -7.40 -11.29
CA ILE A 37 6.54 -7.08 -9.87
C ILE A 37 5.88 -5.74 -9.54
N PHE A 38 6.06 -4.74 -10.38
CA PHE A 38 5.45 -3.43 -10.18
C PHE A 38 3.92 -3.51 -10.16
N LYS A 39 3.33 -4.27 -11.08
CA LYS A 39 1.87 -4.48 -11.10
C LYS A 39 1.38 -5.14 -9.82
N GLN A 40 2.08 -6.16 -9.34
CA GLN A 40 1.72 -6.84 -8.09
C GLN A 40 1.80 -5.89 -6.91
N LEU A 41 2.86 -5.08 -6.83
CA LEU A 41 3.03 -4.10 -5.77
C LEU A 41 1.92 -3.05 -5.81
N HIS A 42 1.60 -2.55 -6.99
CA HIS A 42 0.57 -1.53 -7.16
C HIS A 42 -0.80 -2.05 -6.69
N VAL A 43 -1.17 -3.26 -7.10
CA VAL A 43 -2.43 -3.89 -6.67
C VAL A 43 -2.44 -4.06 -5.15
N GLU A 44 -1.34 -4.53 -4.57
CA GLU A 44 -1.26 -4.72 -3.12
C GLU A 44 -1.39 -3.40 -2.36
N LEU A 45 -0.73 -2.34 -2.83
CA LEU A 45 -0.81 -1.03 -2.21
C LEU A 45 -2.22 -0.45 -2.28
N GLU A 46 -2.87 -0.55 -3.42
CA GLU A 46 -4.24 -0.04 -3.58
C GLU A 46 -5.22 -0.80 -2.69
N ALA A 47 -5.14 -2.12 -2.67
CA ALA A 47 -6.03 -2.94 -1.85
C ALA A 47 -5.80 -2.69 -0.36
N HIS A 48 -4.53 -2.56 0.05
CA HIS A 48 -4.17 -2.27 1.44
C HIS A 48 -4.72 -0.91 1.88
N ALA A 49 -4.49 0.13 1.08
CA ALA A 49 -4.97 1.48 1.38
C ALA A 49 -6.50 1.52 1.47
N ALA A 50 -7.19 0.87 0.52
CA ALA A 50 -8.64 0.81 0.53
C ALA A 50 -9.18 0.11 1.77
N ALA A 51 -8.54 -0.99 2.18
CA ALA A 51 -8.95 -1.72 3.38
C ALA A 51 -8.75 -0.88 4.63
N GLU A 52 -7.60 -0.21 4.76
CA GLU A 52 -7.35 0.67 5.91
C GLU A 52 -8.34 1.82 5.97
N GLU A 53 -8.60 2.47 4.84
CA GLU A 53 -9.55 3.57 4.80
C GLU A 53 -10.94 3.14 5.21
N ARG A 54 -11.36 1.97 4.73
CA ARG A 54 -12.71 1.48 5.00
C ARG A 54 -12.88 0.96 6.42
N PHE A 55 -11.92 0.20 6.93
CA PHE A 55 -12.10 -0.54 8.18
C PHE A 55 -11.44 0.10 9.39
N LEU A 56 -10.47 0.98 9.19
CA LEU A 56 -9.74 1.62 10.29
C LEU A 56 -9.97 3.13 10.33
N TYR A 57 -9.70 3.82 9.21
CA TYR A 57 -9.68 5.29 9.23
C TYR A 57 -11.06 5.92 9.10
N ALA A 58 -11.96 5.39 8.27
CA ALA A 58 -13.29 5.94 8.16
C ALA A 58 -14.04 5.90 9.49
N PRO A 59 -14.04 4.77 10.22
CA PRO A 59 -14.62 4.76 11.58
C PRO A 59 -13.91 5.71 12.54
N ALA A 60 -12.57 5.80 12.48
CA ALA A 60 -11.79 6.66 13.36
C ALA A 60 -12.06 8.15 13.11
N LEU A 61 -12.38 8.54 11.87
CA LEU A 61 -12.73 9.92 11.54
C LEU A 61 -14.03 10.38 12.20
N MET A 62 -14.86 9.45 12.64
CA MET A 62 -16.10 9.74 13.37
C MET A 62 -15.86 10.05 14.85
N ASP A 63 -14.63 9.86 15.32
CA ASP A 63 -14.23 10.08 16.69
C ASP A 63 -13.17 11.18 16.74
N ASP A 64 -13.38 12.20 17.57
CA ASP A 64 -12.44 13.32 17.70
C ASP A 64 -11.02 12.85 18.03
N ALA A 65 -10.89 11.79 18.83
CA ALA A 65 -9.59 11.27 19.23
C ALA A 65 -8.81 10.66 18.04
N GLY A 66 -9.55 10.11 17.06
CA GLY A 66 -8.91 9.48 15.90
C GLY A 66 -8.72 10.38 14.70
N LEU A 67 -9.33 11.57 14.71
CA LEU A 67 -9.40 12.43 13.54
C LEU A 67 -8.04 12.86 13.00
N LYS A 68 -7.18 13.34 13.87
CA LYS A 68 -5.85 13.84 13.47
C LYS A 68 -4.97 12.73 12.92
N SER A 69 -4.92 11.59 13.60
CA SER A 69 -4.14 10.43 13.16
C SER A 69 -4.62 9.89 11.83
N SER A 70 -5.95 9.81 11.65
CA SER A 70 -6.53 9.32 10.41
C SER A 70 -6.25 10.25 9.23
N ARG A 71 -6.32 11.55 9.44
CA ARG A 71 -5.98 12.53 8.40
C ARG A 71 -4.53 12.41 7.98
N HIS A 72 -3.63 12.22 8.94
CA HIS A 72 -2.21 12.04 8.66
C HIS A 72 -1.96 10.78 7.84
N ALA A 73 -2.61 9.67 8.20
CA ALA A 73 -2.48 8.42 7.48
C ALA A 73 -3.02 8.52 6.04
N LEU A 74 -4.14 9.19 5.85
CA LEU A 74 -4.70 9.42 4.51
C LEU A 74 -3.76 10.27 3.66
N HIS A 75 -3.12 11.26 4.26
CA HIS A 75 -2.14 12.09 3.58
C HIS A 75 -0.92 11.26 3.14
N GLU A 76 -0.44 10.36 4.00
CA GLU A 76 0.66 9.47 3.65
C GLU A 76 0.28 8.53 2.50
N HIS A 77 -0.95 8.01 2.49
CA HIS A 77 -1.45 7.19 1.39
C HIS A 77 -1.42 7.96 0.07
N HIS A 78 -1.81 9.22 0.10
CA HIS A 78 -1.79 10.07 -1.08
C HIS A 78 -0.36 10.25 -1.60
N GLU A 79 0.60 10.46 -0.71
CA GLU A 79 2.01 10.56 -1.08
C GLU A 79 2.52 9.26 -1.73
N ILE A 80 2.11 8.10 -1.20
CA ILE A 80 2.46 6.80 -1.77
C ILE A 80 1.90 6.67 -3.19
N GLU A 81 0.66 7.08 -3.40
CA GLU A 81 0.03 7.06 -4.73
C GLU A 81 0.81 7.93 -5.72
N GLU A 82 1.24 9.10 -5.31
CA GLU A 82 2.04 9.98 -6.15
C GLU A 82 3.38 9.34 -6.51
N LEU A 83 4.05 8.71 -5.54
CA LEU A 83 5.32 8.02 -5.79
C LEU A 83 5.14 6.83 -6.74
N VAL A 84 4.05 6.09 -6.63
CA VAL A 84 3.73 4.99 -7.52
C VAL A 84 3.53 5.50 -8.95
N GLU A 85 2.81 6.61 -9.12
CA GLU A 85 2.62 7.23 -10.43
C GLU A 85 3.94 7.70 -11.03
N ASP A 86 4.78 8.33 -10.22
CA ASP A 86 6.09 8.80 -10.66
C ASP A 86 6.97 7.65 -11.13
N LEU A 87 6.96 6.54 -10.38
CA LEU A 87 7.71 5.34 -10.73
C LEU A 87 7.18 4.72 -12.03
N HIS A 88 5.86 4.69 -12.19
CA HIS A 88 5.23 4.18 -13.41
C HIS A 88 5.68 4.99 -14.63
N LYS A 89 5.71 6.31 -14.53
CA LYS A 89 6.15 7.19 -15.60
C LYS A 89 7.64 7.01 -15.91
N ALA A 90 8.45 6.83 -14.88
CA ALA A 90 9.89 6.66 -15.03
C ALA A 90 10.25 5.34 -15.74
N ASP A 91 9.46 4.29 -15.50
CA ASP A 91 9.68 2.98 -16.08
C ASP A 91 9.00 2.79 -17.45
N ALA A 92 8.18 3.72 -17.85
CA ALA A 92 7.48 3.68 -19.14
C ALA A 92 8.40 4.03 -20.35
#